data_8278c5ef63c0971a3da6da3980c8648f
#
_entry.id   8278c5ef63c0971a3da6da3980c8648f
#
_cell.length_a   1.000
_cell.length_b   1.000
_cell.length_c   1.000
_cell.angle_alpha   90.00
_cell.angle_beta   90.00
_cell.angle_gamma   90.00
#
_symmetry.space_group_name_H-M   'P 1'
#
loop_
_entity.id
_entity.type
_entity.pdbx_description
1 polymer ?
#
loop_
_entity_poly.entity_id
_entity_poly.type
_entity_poly.pdbx_seq_one_letter_code
_entity_poly.pdbx_strand_id
1 'polypeptide(L)'
;MKLWKIGITAALLSLGAAFGASAQSALNEILDSGTLKVGTTGDWNPMTLKDPATNSYKGYDIDIMTELAKDLGVEVEFVPTDWKTLVNGVVAGKYHLTGSASISAARMKVAGFSDSYIAVEIVPFTTKDKADRFDGTDSINKADVKVATTLGTSFEKMVRDWYPDADIKVVEAPARGFQEVIAGRADVFITSNIEGSTLEAKFPVTRVKNVEAPSSTPIAMIMPQADQVWINYVNNWIELKKGEGFFEATREKWGL
;
A
#
# COMPACT_ATOMS: atom_id res chain seq x y z
N MET A 1 -31.45 62.38 52.18
CA MET A 1 -30.15 62.24 51.49
C MET A 1 -29.83 60.76 51.34
N LYS A 2 -30.02 60.17 50.11
CA LYS A 2 -29.74 58.78 49.83
C LYS A 2 -28.49 58.71 48.99
N LEU A 3 -27.43 58.12 49.54
CA LEU A 3 -26.16 57.88 48.83
C LEU A 3 -26.30 56.60 47.97
N TRP A 4 -26.16 56.76 46.69
CA TRP A 4 -26.17 55.69 45.71
C TRP A 4 -24.73 55.13 45.57
N LYS A 5 -24.54 53.88 45.95
CA LYS A 5 -23.28 53.17 45.75
C LYS A 5 -23.30 52.55 44.35
N ILE A 6 -22.45 53.05 43.48
CA ILE A 6 -22.18 52.48 42.16
C ILE A 6 -21.15 51.34 42.36
N GLY A 7 -21.60 50.13 42.17
CA GLY A 7 -20.72 48.94 42.10
C GLY A 7 -20.17 48.75 40.70
N ILE A 8 -18.91 48.91 40.53
CA ILE A 8 -18.19 48.56 39.26
C ILE A 8 -17.89 47.08 39.29
N THR A 9 -18.63 46.29 38.50
CA THR A 9 -18.35 44.89 38.27
C THR A 9 -17.29 44.77 37.17
N ALA A 10 -16.06 44.47 37.53
CA ALA A 10 -15.00 44.16 36.59
C ALA A 10 -15.22 42.74 35.98
N ALA A 11 -15.67 42.71 34.73
CA ALA A 11 -15.73 41.49 33.96
C ALA A 11 -14.30 41.12 33.48
N LEU A 12 -13.67 40.14 34.12
CA LEU A 12 -12.45 39.53 33.68
C LEU A 12 -12.78 38.67 32.44
N LEU A 13 -12.51 39.19 31.24
CA LEU A 13 -12.46 38.42 30.01
C LEU A 13 -11.22 37.50 30.07
N SER A 14 -11.42 36.27 30.48
CA SER A 14 -10.44 35.20 30.25
C SER A 14 -10.42 34.86 28.77
N LEU A 15 -9.51 35.47 27.99
CA LEU A 15 -9.10 34.95 26.71
C LEU A 15 -8.42 33.59 26.94
N GLY A 16 -9.18 32.52 26.88
CA GLY A 16 -8.64 31.17 26.74
C GLY A 16 -7.92 31.11 25.41
N ALA A 17 -6.60 31.20 25.43
CA ALA A 17 -5.79 30.81 24.28
C ALA A 17 -6.06 29.31 24.05
N ALA A 18 -6.93 29.00 23.10
CA ALA A 18 -7.01 27.67 22.53
C ALA A 18 -5.69 27.46 21.77
N PHE A 19 -4.66 26.98 22.49
CA PHE A 19 -3.54 26.33 21.85
C PHE A 19 -4.16 25.14 21.12
N GLY A 20 -4.31 25.26 19.79
CA GLY A 20 -4.65 24.14 18.95
C GLY A 20 -3.64 23.04 19.28
N ALA A 21 -4.11 21.96 19.88
CA ALA A 21 -3.30 20.76 20.05
C ALA A 21 -2.92 20.34 18.62
N SER A 22 -1.73 20.73 18.17
CA SER A 22 -1.14 20.12 16.99
C SER A 22 -1.09 18.62 17.28
N ALA A 23 -1.76 17.82 16.47
CA ALA A 23 -1.67 16.38 16.63
C ALA A 23 -0.17 16.03 16.67
N GLN A 24 0.23 15.27 17.70
CA GLN A 24 1.61 14.84 17.84
C GLN A 24 1.99 14.04 16.58
N SER A 25 3.17 14.33 16.00
CA SER A 25 3.64 13.57 14.85
C SER A 25 3.84 12.10 15.21
N ALA A 26 3.50 11.20 14.29
CA ALA A 26 3.76 9.77 14.43
C ALA A 26 5.25 9.48 14.73
N LEU A 27 6.18 10.30 14.22
CA LEU A 27 7.60 10.17 14.57
C LEU A 27 7.82 10.25 16.09
N ASN A 28 7.22 11.24 16.76
CA ASN A 28 7.37 11.38 18.21
C ASN A 28 6.67 10.23 18.96
N GLU A 29 5.48 9.81 18.51
CA GLU A 29 4.78 8.66 19.08
C GLU A 29 5.61 7.38 18.98
N ILE A 30 6.24 7.12 17.83
CA ILE A 30 7.13 5.98 17.59
C ILE A 30 8.32 6.02 18.54
N LEU A 31 9.00 7.16 18.67
CA LEU A 31 10.16 7.31 19.53
C LEU A 31 9.81 7.19 21.01
N ASP A 32 8.68 7.75 21.44
CA ASP A 32 8.20 7.70 22.82
C ASP A 32 7.74 6.29 23.22
N SER A 33 7.07 5.57 22.30
CA SER A 33 6.58 4.20 22.52
C SER A 33 7.65 3.12 22.35
N GLY A 34 8.74 3.44 21.64
CA GLY A 34 9.76 2.48 21.25
C GLY A 34 9.28 1.46 20.20
N THR A 35 8.19 1.75 19.46
CA THR A 35 7.60 0.80 18.52
C THR A 35 7.12 1.46 17.23
N LEU A 36 7.61 0.98 16.09
CA LEU A 36 7.08 1.29 14.75
C LEU A 36 6.01 0.28 14.37
N LYS A 37 4.73 0.69 14.33
CA LYS A 37 3.63 -0.15 13.84
C LYS A 37 3.50 -0.02 12.33
N VAL A 38 3.53 -1.16 11.63
CA VAL A 38 3.46 -1.24 10.16
C VAL A 38 2.28 -2.10 9.73
N GLY A 39 1.32 -1.51 9.01
CA GLY A 39 0.24 -2.27 8.38
C GLY A 39 0.76 -3.11 7.22
N THR A 40 0.48 -4.44 7.20
CA THR A 40 0.90 -5.32 6.11
C THR A 40 -0.15 -6.35 5.76
N THR A 41 -0.32 -6.61 4.45
CA THR A 41 -1.30 -7.60 3.96
C THR A 41 -0.74 -9.02 3.99
N GLY A 42 0.57 -9.18 3.80
CA GLY A 42 1.24 -10.49 3.81
C GLY A 42 0.85 -11.42 2.66
N ASP A 43 0.33 -10.86 1.57
CA ASP A 43 -0.19 -11.65 0.44
C ASP A 43 0.34 -11.20 -0.93
N TRP A 44 1.34 -10.33 -0.99
CA TRP A 44 1.97 -9.85 -2.23
C TRP A 44 3.44 -10.28 -2.31
N ASN A 45 3.69 -11.53 -2.71
CA ASN A 45 5.02 -12.11 -2.83
C ASN A 45 5.78 -11.54 -4.06
N PRO A 46 7.07 -11.13 -3.94
CA PRO A 46 7.96 -11.22 -2.79
C PRO A 46 7.99 -9.97 -1.90
N MET A 47 7.08 -9.03 -2.10
CA MET A 47 7.03 -7.78 -1.33
C MET A 47 6.67 -8.02 0.14
N THR A 48 5.54 -8.69 0.38
CA THR A 48 5.08 -9.10 1.70
C THR A 48 4.50 -10.51 1.63
N LEU A 49 4.98 -11.40 2.50
CA LEU A 49 4.50 -12.77 2.61
C LEU A 49 4.32 -13.15 4.08
N LYS A 50 3.11 -13.54 4.45
CA LYS A 50 2.82 -14.09 5.77
C LYS A 50 3.01 -15.62 5.75
N ASP A 51 3.80 -16.13 6.68
CA ASP A 51 3.91 -17.56 6.93
C ASP A 51 2.73 -18.00 7.82
N PRO A 52 1.83 -18.88 7.31
CA PRO A 52 0.67 -19.29 8.08
C PRO A 52 0.99 -20.18 9.29
N ALA A 53 2.15 -20.84 9.30
CA ALA A 53 2.55 -21.73 10.39
C ALA A 53 3.11 -20.96 11.60
N THR A 54 3.85 -19.87 11.34
CA THR A 54 4.53 -19.08 12.36
C THR A 54 3.88 -17.72 12.62
N ASN A 55 2.97 -17.30 11.73
CA ASN A 55 2.42 -15.95 11.66
C ASN A 55 3.47 -14.84 11.44
N SER A 56 4.72 -15.19 11.13
CA SER A 56 5.77 -14.24 10.81
C SER A 56 5.61 -13.68 9.39
N TYR A 57 6.19 -12.50 9.18
CA TYR A 57 6.21 -11.86 7.85
C TYR A 57 7.63 -11.89 7.29
N LYS A 58 7.74 -11.98 5.97
CA LYS A 58 8.98 -11.85 5.22
C LYS A 58 8.72 -11.18 3.87
N GLY A 59 9.74 -10.62 3.25
CA GLY A 59 9.61 -9.97 1.95
C GLY A 59 10.47 -8.71 1.86
N TYR A 60 10.51 -8.18 0.66
CA TYR A 60 11.25 -6.95 0.36
C TYR A 60 10.82 -5.78 1.27
N ASP A 61 9.51 -5.51 1.38
CA ASP A 61 9.01 -4.46 2.24
C ASP A 61 9.20 -4.75 3.73
N ILE A 62 9.18 -6.02 4.12
CA ILE A 62 9.41 -6.40 5.52
C ILE A 62 10.85 -6.07 5.92
N ASP A 63 11.82 -6.33 5.04
CA ASP A 63 13.21 -5.94 5.27
C ASP A 63 13.38 -4.42 5.35
N ILE A 64 12.72 -3.67 4.46
CA ILE A 64 12.76 -2.20 4.45
C ILE A 64 12.19 -1.64 5.76
N MET A 65 11.02 -2.12 6.21
CA MET A 65 10.40 -1.62 7.44
C MET A 65 11.19 -2.01 8.69
N THR A 66 11.84 -3.17 8.65
CA THR A 66 12.72 -3.61 9.74
C THR A 66 13.97 -2.73 9.82
N GLU A 67 14.58 -2.37 8.69
CA GLU A 67 15.72 -1.45 8.68
C GLU A 67 15.32 -0.03 9.10
N LEU A 68 14.13 0.45 8.69
CA LEU A 68 13.60 1.75 9.14
C LEU A 68 13.43 1.78 10.66
N ALA A 69 12.86 0.74 11.26
CA ALA A 69 12.71 0.63 12.71
C ALA A 69 14.07 0.58 13.43
N LYS A 70 15.03 -0.16 12.89
CA LYS A 70 16.39 -0.24 13.40
C LYS A 70 17.08 1.14 13.40
N ASP A 71 16.97 1.91 12.33
CA ASP A 71 17.56 3.25 12.24
C ASP A 71 16.85 4.26 13.15
N LEU A 72 15.57 4.05 13.45
CA LEU A 72 14.84 4.79 14.49
C LEU A 72 15.23 4.36 15.92
N GLY A 73 15.93 3.24 16.09
CA GLY A 73 16.27 2.67 17.40
C GLY A 73 15.07 2.07 18.16
N VAL A 74 14.06 1.56 17.42
CA VAL A 74 12.80 1.03 17.95
C VAL A 74 12.52 -0.38 17.44
N GLU A 75 11.58 -1.08 18.09
CA GLU A 75 11.07 -2.35 17.59
C GLU A 75 10.05 -2.15 16.46
N VAL A 76 9.93 -3.14 15.55
CA VAL A 76 8.88 -3.16 14.52
C VAL A 76 7.75 -4.11 14.89
N GLU A 77 6.52 -3.64 14.80
CA GLU A 77 5.29 -4.44 14.94
C GLU A 77 4.54 -4.48 13.60
N PHE A 78 4.43 -5.66 13.00
CA PHE A 78 3.64 -5.84 11.78
C PHE A 78 2.18 -6.12 12.15
N VAL A 79 1.30 -5.16 11.82
CA VAL A 79 -0.14 -5.20 12.09
C VAL A 79 -0.87 -5.79 10.87
N PRO A 80 -1.57 -6.94 11.01
CA PRO A 80 -2.30 -7.54 9.91
C PRO A 80 -3.39 -6.61 9.37
N THR A 81 -3.46 -6.49 8.05
CA THR A 81 -4.54 -5.76 7.36
C THR A 81 -4.80 -6.42 6.01
N ASP A 82 -5.75 -5.88 5.24
CA ASP A 82 -6.05 -6.27 3.86
C ASP A 82 -6.03 -5.03 2.93
N TRP A 83 -6.07 -5.25 1.64
CA TRP A 83 -6.02 -4.19 0.63
C TRP A 83 -7.19 -3.20 0.75
N LYS A 84 -8.36 -3.65 1.17
CA LYS A 84 -9.59 -2.84 1.33
C LYS A 84 -9.48 -1.88 2.51
N THR A 85 -8.79 -2.29 3.58
CA THR A 85 -8.68 -1.54 4.84
C THR A 85 -7.34 -0.84 5.03
N LEU A 86 -6.36 -1.09 4.14
CA LEU A 86 -4.98 -0.60 4.22
C LEU A 86 -4.87 0.90 4.47
N VAL A 87 -5.53 1.71 3.63
CA VAL A 87 -5.50 3.18 3.74
C VAL A 87 -6.24 3.65 4.99
N ASN A 88 -7.42 3.06 5.25
CA ASN A 88 -8.23 3.44 6.42
C ASN A 88 -7.53 3.12 7.75
N GLY A 89 -6.68 2.10 7.79
CA GLY A 89 -5.91 1.77 8.97
C GLY A 89 -4.90 2.87 9.34
N VAL A 90 -4.22 3.46 8.35
CA VAL A 90 -3.36 4.64 8.54
C VAL A 90 -4.18 5.85 9.02
N VAL A 91 -5.29 6.14 8.33
CA VAL A 91 -6.16 7.28 8.66
C VAL A 91 -6.73 7.17 10.08
N ALA A 92 -7.01 5.94 10.52
CA ALA A 92 -7.53 5.66 11.87
C ALA A 92 -6.43 5.49 12.93
N GLY A 93 -5.15 5.66 12.60
CA GLY A 93 -4.02 5.51 13.54
C GLY A 93 -3.80 4.09 14.05
N LYS A 94 -4.27 3.06 13.34
CA LYS A 94 -4.03 1.67 13.71
C LYS A 94 -2.56 1.26 13.56
N TYR A 95 -1.87 1.90 12.62
CA TYR A 95 -0.44 1.78 12.37
C TYR A 95 0.09 3.10 11.82
N HIS A 96 1.38 3.35 12.01
CA HIS A 96 2.03 4.62 11.68
C HIS A 96 2.26 4.78 10.17
N LEU A 97 2.44 3.65 9.47
CA LEU A 97 2.58 3.60 8.02
C LEU A 97 2.21 2.21 7.46
N THR A 98 2.13 2.12 6.15
CA THR A 98 2.13 0.84 5.42
C THR A 98 2.98 0.99 4.16
N GLY A 99 3.70 -0.06 3.77
CA GLY A 99 4.39 -0.16 2.49
C GLY A 99 3.52 -0.75 1.38
N SER A 100 4.15 -1.17 0.31
CA SER A 100 3.54 -1.93 -0.80
C SER A 100 2.39 -1.20 -1.52
N ALA A 101 2.28 0.12 -1.37
CA ALA A 101 1.13 0.86 -1.85
C ALA A 101 1.41 1.64 -3.14
N SER A 102 0.65 1.39 -4.19
CA SER A 102 0.67 2.23 -5.38
C SER A 102 0.22 3.65 -5.06
N ILE A 103 0.97 4.65 -5.52
CA ILE A 103 0.54 6.03 -5.51
C ILE A 103 -0.65 6.16 -6.48
N SER A 104 -1.76 6.71 -6.02
CA SER A 104 -2.93 6.96 -6.85
C SER A 104 -3.66 8.23 -6.45
N ALA A 105 -4.31 8.89 -7.43
CA ALA A 105 -5.07 10.11 -7.20
C ALA A 105 -6.18 9.93 -6.13
N ALA A 106 -6.78 8.74 -6.06
CA ALA A 106 -7.80 8.46 -5.05
C ALA A 106 -7.21 8.41 -3.63
N ARG A 107 -6.08 7.71 -3.45
CA ARG A 107 -5.41 7.56 -2.15
C ARG A 107 -4.79 8.88 -1.67
N MET A 108 -4.20 9.67 -2.58
CA MET A 108 -3.60 10.99 -2.25
C MET A 108 -4.61 12.00 -1.68
N LYS A 109 -5.91 11.81 -1.91
CA LYS A 109 -6.96 12.67 -1.32
C LYS A 109 -7.13 12.48 0.18
N VAL A 110 -6.73 11.33 0.72
CA VAL A 110 -7.03 10.93 2.10
C VAL A 110 -5.80 10.51 2.91
N ALA A 111 -4.66 10.31 2.26
CA ALA A 111 -3.41 9.88 2.91
C ALA A 111 -2.20 10.58 2.31
N GLY A 112 -1.14 10.71 3.09
CA GLY A 112 0.18 11.14 2.65
C GLY A 112 0.99 9.96 2.09
N PHE A 113 1.98 10.28 1.27
CA PHE A 113 2.87 9.30 0.66
C PHE A 113 4.33 9.70 0.86
N SER A 114 5.19 8.70 1.00
CA SER A 114 6.63 8.90 0.83
C SER A 114 6.99 9.08 -0.64
N ASP A 115 8.23 9.41 -0.90
CA ASP A 115 8.84 9.19 -2.20
C ASP A 115 8.80 7.70 -2.55
N SER A 116 8.74 7.41 -3.86
CA SER A 116 8.73 6.03 -4.35
C SER A 116 10.09 5.35 -4.11
N TYR A 117 10.05 4.13 -3.59
CA TYR A 117 11.25 3.32 -3.37
C TYR A 117 11.38 2.14 -4.35
N ILE A 118 10.32 1.81 -5.10
CA ILE A 118 10.30 0.84 -6.19
C ILE A 118 9.15 1.18 -7.14
N ALA A 119 9.25 0.72 -8.38
CA ALA A 119 8.15 0.80 -9.33
C ALA A 119 7.90 -0.56 -9.99
N VAL A 120 6.65 -0.85 -10.31
CA VAL A 120 6.21 -2.12 -10.89
C VAL A 120 5.39 -1.90 -12.15
N GLU A 121 5.41 -2.88 -13.05
CA GLU A 121 4.45 -2.94 -14.16
C GLU A 121 3.22 -3.72 -13.71
N ILE A 122 2.03 -3.23 -14.04
CA ILE A 122 0.77 -3.95 -13.82
C ILE A 122 0.38 -4.63 -15.12
N VAL A 123 0.29 -5.95 -15.10
CA VAL A 123 0.18 -6.77 -16.30
C VAL A 123 -0.81 -7.93 -16.12
N PRO A 124 -1.41 -8.41 -17.21
CA PRO A 124 -2.32 -9.57 -17.19
C PRO A 124 -1.55 -10.89 -17.23
N PHE A 125 -2.12 -11.87 -16.53
CA PHE A 125 -1.69 -13.27 -16.56
C PHE A 125 -2.89 -14.19 -16.83
N THR A 126 -2.63 -15.31 -17.47
CA THR A 126 -3.60 -16.38 -17.72
C THR A 126 -2.99 -17.73 -17.39
N THR A 127 -3.71 -18.84 -17.53
CA THR A 127 -3.14 -20.18 -17.45
C THR A 127 -2.35 -20.53 -18.72
N LYS A 128 -1.34 -21.39 -18.58
CA LYS A 128 -0.46 -21.80 -19.72
C LYS A 128 -1.25 -22.46 -20.84
N ASP A 129 -2.30 -23.20 -20.51
CA ASP A 129 -3.20 -23.88 -21.49
C ASP A 129 -4.09 -22.89 -22.25
N LYS A 130 -4.34 -21.70 -21.70
CA LYS A 130 -5.10 -20.63 -22.35
C LYS A 130 -4.24 -19.54 -23.00
N ALA A 131 -2.90 -19.66 -22.91
CA ALA A 131 -1.99 -18.61 -23.37
C ALA A 131 -2.19 -18.20 -24.82
N ASP A 132 -2.49 -19.17 -25.71
CA ASP A 132 -2.71 -18.88 -27.15
C ASP A 132 -4.05 -18.20 -27.44
N ARG A 133 -4.98 -18.17 -26.47
CA ARG A 133 -6.25 -17.41 -26.59
C ARG A 133 -6.05 -15.92 -26.43
N PHE A 134 -5.01 -15.51 -25.68
CA PHE A 134 -4.80 -14.13 -25.29
C PHE A 134 -3.50 -13.59 -25.88
N ASP A 135 -3.65 -12.62 -26.81
CA ASP A 135 -2.56 -11.90 -27.44
C ASP A 135 -2.96 -10.43 -27.60
N GLY A 136 -2.28 -9.55 -26.84
CA GLY A 136 -2.62 -8.13 -26.78
C GLY A 136 -3.89 -7.78 -26.00
N THR A 137 -4.09 -6.49 -25.78
CA THR A 137 -5.19 -5.91 -25.00
C THR A 137 -6.56 -6.28 -25.56
N ASP A 138 -6.73 -6.24 -26.88
CA ASP A 138 -8.01 -6.50 -27.56
C ASP A 138 -8.52 -7.93 -27.38
N SER A 139 -7.61 -8.88 -27.13
CA SER A 139 -8.00 -10.27 -26.84
C SER A 139 -8.65 -10.43 -25.47
N ILE A 140 -8.31 -9.53 -24.53
CA ILE A 140 -8.82 -9.52 -23.15
C ILE A 140 -10.09 -8.68 -23.04
N ASN A 141 -10.16 -7.53 -23.75
CA ASN A 141 -11.29 -6.61 -23.68
C ASN A 141 -12.50 -7.11 -24.49
N LYS A 142 -13.12 -8.19 -24.01
CA LYS A 142 -14.31 -8.80 -24.64
C LYS A 142 -15.31 -9.22 -23.58
N ALA A 143 -16.60 -9.10 -23.89
CA ALA A 143 -17.71 -9.39 -22.97
C ALA A 143 -17.75 -10.84 -22.45
N ASP A 144 -17.13 -11.78 -23.17
CA ASP A 144 -17.03 -13.19 -22.77
C ASP A 144 -15.75 -13.52 -22.00
N VAL A 145 -14.87 -12.53 -21.73
CA VAL A 145 -13.64 -12.70 -20.99
C VAL A 145 -13.82 -12.21 -19.54
N LYS A 146 -13.54 -13.09 -18.59
CA LYS A 146 -13.59 -12.78 -17.16
C LYS A 146 -12.22 -12.38 -16.66
N VAL A 147 -12.07 -11.12 -16.19
CA VAL A 147 -10.82 -10.57 -15.67
C VAL A 147 -10.90 -10.43 -14.15
N ALA A 148 -10.10 -11.20 -13.43
CA ALA A 148 -10.03 -11.13 -11.98
C ALA A 148 -9.08 -10.02 -11.50
N THR A 149 -9.52 -9.27 -10.50
CA THR A 149 -8.74 -8.24 -9.80
C THR A 149 -9.03 -8.27 -8.31
N THR A 150 -8.14 -7.71 -7.48
CA THR A 150 -8.27 -7.74 -6.03
C THR A 150 -8.95 -6.48 -5.52
N LEU A 151 -9.98 -6.65 -4.68
CA LEU A 151 -10.73 -5.57 -4.03
C LEU A 151 -9.81 -4.66 -3.20
N GLY A 152 -10.01 -3.35 -3.33
CA GLY A 152 -9.28 -2.33 -2.57
C GLY A 152 -7.88 -2.01 -3.10
N THR A 153 -7.40 -2.73 -4.11
CA THR A 153 -6.17 -2.37 -4.82
C THR A 153 -6.43 -1.24 -5.82
N SER A 154 -5.37 -0.53 -6.23
CA SER A 154 -5.45 0.40 -7.36
C SER A 154 -5.73 -0.32 -8.69
N PHE A 155 -5.46 -1.63 -8.76
CA PHE A 155 -5.65 -2.46 -9.95
C PHE A 155 -7.13 -2.57 -10.34
N GLU A 156 -8.04 -2.58 -9.37
CA GLU A 156 -9.49 -2.66 -9.66
C GLU A 156 -9.96 -1.54 -10.59
N LYS A 157 -9.54 -0.29 -10.30
CA LYS A 157 -9.87 0.82 -11.18
C LYS A 157 -9.16 0.72 -12.52
N MET A 158 -7.87 0.38 -12.53
CA MET A 158 -7.08 0.23 -13.76
C MET A 158 -7.69 -0.80 -14.70
N VAL A 159 -8.12 -1.95 -14.17
CA VAL A 159 -8.73 -3.02 -14.97
C VAL A 159 -10.01 -2.56 -15.64
N ARG A 160 -10.87 -1.81 -14.92
CA ARG A 160 -12.10 -1.25 -15.50
C ARG A 160 -11.83 -0.20 -16.59
N ASP A 161 -10.75 0.56 -16.43
CA ASP A 161 -10.35 1.56 -17.43
C ASP A 161 -9.72 0.91 -18.68
N TRP A 162 -8.95 -0.19 -18.49
CA TRP A 162 -8.23 -0.85 -19.60
C TRP A 162 -9.07 -1.87 -20.36
N TYR A 163 -10.03 -2.50 -19.68
CA TYR A 163 -10.88 -3.57 -20.23
C TYR A 163 -12.36 -3.26 -19.97
N PRO A 164 -12.88 -2.13 -20.50
CA PRO A 164 -14.25 -1.69 -20.21
C PRO A 164 -15.34 -2.66 -20.69
N ASP A 165 -15.05 -3.48 -21.69
CA ASP A 165 -15.99 -4.45 -22.24
C ASP A 165 -15.91 -5.83 -21.57
N ALA A 166 -14.87 -6.10 -20.78
CA ALA A 166 -14.67 -7.38 -20.12
C ALA A 166 -15.55 -7.55 -18.87
N ASP A 167 -15.86 -8.81 -18.53
CA ASP A 167 -16.54 -9.17 -17.26
C ASP A 167 -15.52 -9.09 -16.08
N ILE A 168 -15.57 -8.00 -15.31
CA ILE A 168 -14.62 -7.76 -14.22
C ILE A 168 -15.08 -8.47 -12.95
N LYS A 169 -14.32 -9.49 -12.53
CA LYS A 169 -14.51 -10.23 -11.29
C LYS A 169 -13.62 -9.68 -10.18
N VAL A 170 -14.23 -8.97 -9.24
CA VAL A 170 -13.53 -8.47 -8.05
C VAL A 170 -13.43 -9.59 -7.01
N VAL A 171 -12.20 -9.87 -6.57
CA VAL A 171 -11.87 -10.93 -5.60
C VAL A 171 -11.45 -10.30 -4.28
N GLU A 172 -12.07 -10.72 -3.18
CA GLU A 172 -11.75 -10.24 -1.82
C GLU A 172 -10.87 -11.26 -1.09
N ALA A 173 -9.86 -10.77 -0.34
CA ALA A 173 -9.01 -11.62 0.49
C ALA A 173 -9.85 -12.51 1.44
N PRO A 174 -9.46 -13.76 1.69
CA PRO A 174 -8.16 -14.38 1.33
C PRO A 174 -8.09 -14.98 -0.09
N ALA A 175 -9.16 -14.91 -0.89
CA ALA A 175 -9.15 -15.40 -2.26
C ALA A 175 -8.21 -14.54 -3.13
N ARG A 176 -7.58 -15.16 -4.13
CA ARG A 176 -6.59 -14.51 -5.00
C ARG A 176 -6.98 -14.70 -6.48
N GLY A 177 -6.76 -13.65 -7.28
CA GLY A 177 -7.09 -13.65 -8.71
C GLY A 177 -6.49 -14.82 -9.48
N PHE A 178 -5.22 -15.19 -9.22
CA PHE A 178 -4.59 -16.33 -9.87
C PHE A 178 -5.27 -17.67 -9.54
N GLN A 179 -5.80 -17.83 -8.33
CA GLN A 179 -6.56 -19.03 -7.93
C GLN A 179 -7.87 -19.14 -8.70
N GLU A 180 -8.53 -18.00 -8.97
CA GLU A 180 -9.76 -17.97 -9.78
C GLU A 180 -9.49 -18.41 -11.22
N VAL A 181 -8.34 -18.00 -11.77
CA VAL A 181 -7.94 -18.38 -13.14
C VAL A 181 -7.57 -19.87 -13.21
N ILE A 182 -6.78 -20.37 -12.26
CA ILE A 182 -6.43 -21.80 -12.19
C ILE A 182 -7.68 -22.68 -12.01
N ALA A 183 -8.65 -22.21 -11.25
CA ALA A 183 -9.90 -22.94 -11.03
C ALA A 183 -10.92 -22.77 -12.18
N GLY A 184 -10.58 -22.05 -13.24
CA GLY A 184 -11.46 -21.82 -14.40
C GLY A 184 -12.63 -20.88 -14.14
N ARG A 185 -12.63 -20.16 -13.00
CA ARG A 185 -13.68 -19.20 -12.65
C ARG A 185 -13.42 -17.80 -13.19
N ALA A 186 -12.19 -17.53 -13.67
CA ALA A 186 -11.81 -16.37 -14.46
C ALA A 186 -10.89 -16.83 -15.60
N ASP A 187 -10.65 -15.95 -16.57
CA ASP A 187 -9.79 -16.23 -17.72
C ASP A 187 -8.43 -15.58 -17.59
N VAL A 188 -8.41 -14.36 -17.06
CA VAL A 188 -7.22 -13.54 -16.86
C VAL A 188 -7.24 -12.97 -15.44
N PHE A 189 -6.08 -12.77 -14.82
CA PHE A 189 -5.96 -11.99 -13.61
C PHE A 189 -4.90 -10.90 -13.78
N ILE A 190 -5.09 -9.80 -13.05
CA ILE A 190 -4.19 -8.66 -13.12
C ILE A 190 -3.37 -8.60 -11.83
N THR A 191 -2.05 -8.52 -11.99
CA THR A 191 -1.11 -8.29 -10.90
C THR A 191 0.13 -7.57 -11.38
N SER A 192 1.12 -7.35 -10.49
CA SER A 192 2.41 -6.80 -10.89
C SER A 192 3.27 -7.84 -11.61
N ASN A 193 4.18 -7.37 -12.46
CA ASN A 193 5.23 -8.18 -13.06
C ASN A 193 6.03 -8.97 -12.01
N ILE A 194 6.30 -8.36 -10.86
CA ILE A 194 7.06 -8.95 -9.76
C ILE A 194 6.31 -10.16 -9.17
N GLU A 195 5.06 -9.99 -8.75
CA GLU A 195 4.27 -11.10 -8.22
C GLU A 195 4.03 -12.15 -9.31
N GLY A 196 3.70 -11.69 -10.51
CA GLY A 196 3.43 -12.57 -11.64
C GLY A 196 4.59 -13.54 -11.92
N SER A 197 5.82 -13.04 -11.92
CA SER A 197 7.02 -13.89 -12.10
C SER A 197 7.14 -14.96 -11.01
N THR A 198 6.84 -14.63 -9.74
CA THR A 198 6.86 -15.61 -8.65
C THR A 198 5.75 -16.64 -8.76
N LEU A 199 4.59 -16.24 -9.29
CA LEU A 199 3.46 -17.16 -9.54
C LEU A 199 3.73 -18.07 -10.73
N GLU A 200 4.29 -17.54 -11.81
CA GLU A 200 4.65 -18.30 -13.01
C GLU A 200 5.69 -19.41 -12.74
N ALA A 201 6.59 -19.18 -11.78
CA ALA A 201 7.57 -20.17 -11.33
C ALA A 201 6.94 -21.33 -10.53
N LYS A 202 5.78 -21.13 -9.91
CA LYS A 202 5.15 -22.09 -8.98
C LYS A 202 3.85 -22.70 -9.46
N PHE A 203 3.16 -22.01 -10.36
CA PHE A 203 1.81 -22.35 -10.81
C PHE A 203 1.74 -22.40 -12.34
N PRO A 204 0.73 -23.07 -12.92
CA PRO A 204 0.56 -23.16 -14.37
C PRO A 204 -0.03 -21.88 -14.97
N VAL A 205 0.53 -20.72 -14.60
CA VAL A 205 0.13 -19.41 -15.14
C VAL A 205 1.28 -18.82 -15.95
N THR A 206 0.97 -17.87 -16.82
CA THR A 206 1.94 -17.14 -17.64
C THR A 206 1.43 -15.73 -17.99
N ARG A 207 2.36 -14.80 -18.20
CA ARG A 207 2.05 -13.44 -18.65
C ARG A 207 1.39 -13.49 -20.04
N VAL A 208 0.34 -12.71 -20.24
CA VAL A 208 -0.26 -12.51 -21.58
C VAL A 208 0.72 -11.74 -22.44
N LYS A 209 0.92 -12.25 -23.68
CA LYS A 209 1.87 -11.66 -24.64
C LYS A 209 1.31 -10.35 -25.22
N ASN A 210 2.21 -9.51 -25.72
CA ASN A 210 1.88 -8.28 -26.48
C ASN A 210 0.92 -7.32 -25.75
N VAL A 211 0.90 -7.39 -24.39
CA VAL A 211 0.26 -6.38 -23.56
C VAL A 211 1.35 -5.56 -22.89
N GLU A 212 1.48 -4.32 -23.30
CA GLU A 212 2.37 -3.37 -22.65
C GLU A 212 1.68 -2.76 -21.44
N ALA A 213 2.40 -2.65 -20.32
CA ALA A 213 1.91 -1.88 -19.18
C ALA A 213 1.82 -0.41 -19.62
N PRO A 214 0.69 0.26 -19.43
CA PRO A 214 0.53 1.65 -19.87
C PRO A 214 1.53 2.61 -19.23
N SER A 215 2.00 2.28 -18.03
CA SER A 215 3.04 3.04 -17.31
C SER A 215 3.61 2.20 -16.16
N SER A 216 4.83 2.54 -15.75
CA SER A 216 5.38 2.07 -14.50
C SER A 216 4.60 2.65 -13.31
N THR A 217 4.17 1.80 -12.38
CA THR A 217 3.40 2.18 -11.21
C THR A 217 4.33 2.37 -10.01
N PRO A 218 4.49 3.60 -9.50
CA PRO A 218 5.33 3.85 -8.34
C PRO A 218 4.69 3.28 -7.07
N ILE A 219 5.50 2.61 -6.26
CA ILE A 219 5.15 2.07 -4.95
C ILE A 219 5.81 2.92 -3.88
N ALA A 220 5.04 3.28 -2.86
CA ALA A 220 5.46 4.15 -1.78
C ALA A 220 4.86 3.71 -0.43
N MET A 221 5.29 4.35 0.64
CA MET A 221 4.71 4.18 1.97
C MET A 221 3.55 5.15 2.14
N ILE A 222 2.43 4.66 2.68
CA ILE A 222 1.28 5.49 3.05
C ILE A 222 1.43 5.90 4.52
N MET A 223 1.19 7.16 4.80
CA MET A 223 1.29 7.79 6.13
C MET A 223 0.11 8.73 6.38
N PRO A 224 -0.12 9.21 7.63
CA PRO A 224 -1.13 10.24 7.90
C PRO A 224 -0.88 11.48 7.04
N GLN A 225 -1.92 11.95 6.33
CA GLN A 225 -1.80 13.03 5.33
C GLN A 225 -1.28 14.35 5.92
N ALA A 226 -1.68 14.67 7.14
CA ALA A 226 -1.31 15.92 7.81
C ALA A 226 0.06 15.86 8.52
N ASP A 227 0.69 14.70 8.58
CA ASP A 227 1.96 14.51 9.32
C ASP A 227 3.18 14.76 8.44
N GLN A 228 3.42 16.00 8.11
CA GLN A 228 4.57 16.40 7.28
C GLN A 228 5.91 16.09 7.94
N VAL A 229 5.98 16.06 9.27
CA VAL A 229 7.21 15.72 10.01
C VAL A 229 7.59 14.28 9.74
N TRP A 230 6.64 13.35 9.86
CA TRP A 230 6.85 11.94 9.60
C TRP A 230 7.16 11.66 8.12
N ILE A 231 6.41 12.29 7.21
CA ILE A 231 6.65 12.17 5.76
C ILE A 231 8.05 12.65 5.39
N ASN A 232 8.49 13.79 5.91
CA ASN A 232 9.83 14.33 5.63
C ASN A 232 10.94 13.42 6.20
N TYR A 233 10.74 12.87 7.41
CA TYR A 233 11.69 11.92 7.99
C TYR A 233 11.86 10.69 7.09
N VAL A 234 10.75 10.07 6.69
CA VAL A 234 10.77 8.88 5.82
C VAL A 234 11.39 9.19 4.45
N ASN A 235 11.10 10.35 3.85
CA ASN A 235 11.68 10.72 2.56
C ASN A 235 13.19 10.91 2.66
N ASN A 236 13.67 11.63 3.69
CA ASN A 236 15.11 11.79 3.94
C ASN A 236 15.79 10.44 4.21
N TRP A 237 15.12 9.55 4.96
CA TRP A 237 15.62 8.20 5.21
C TRP A 237 15.72 7.38 3.90
N ILE A 238 14.71 7.46 3.01
CA ILE A 238 14.73 6.80 1.71
C ILE A 238 15.92 7.28 0.88
N GLU A 239 16.17 8.58 0.80
CA GLU A 239 17.29 9.13 0.05
C GLU A 239 18.66 8.73 0.64
N LEU A 240 18.78 8.73 1.98
CA LEU A 240 19.97 8.23 2.67
C LEU A 240 20.23 6.77 2.31
N LYS A 241 19.22 5.90 2.43
CA LYS A 241 19.33 4.47 2.15
C LYS A 241 19.55 4.13 0.67
N LYS A 242 19.06 4.95 -0.25
CA LYS A 242 19.43 4.87 -1.67
C LYS A 242 20.92 5.15 -1.86
N GLY A 243 21.43 6.20 -1.23
CA GLY A 243 22.87 6.54 -1.28
C GLY A 243 23.78 5.47 -0.68
N GLU A 244 23.30 4.72 0.31
CA GLU A 244 24.00 3.57 0.92
C GLU A 244 23.90 2.27 0.09
N GLY A 245 23.09 2.24 -0.98
CA GLY A 245 22.86 1.03 -1.80
C GLY A 245 21.96 0.00 -1.13
N PHE A 246 21.29 0.32 -0.02
CA PHE A 246 20.46 -0.61 0.74
C PHE A 246 19.29 -1.14 -0.09
N PHE A 247 18.57 -0.28 -0.81
CA PHE A 247 17.45 -0.70 -1.64
C PHE A 247 17.87 -1.65 -2.75
N GLU A 248 19.02 -1.41 -3.39
CA GLU A 248 19.53 -2.29 -4.46
C GLU A 248 19.93 -3.66 -3.90
N ALA A 249 20.70 -3.69 -2.82
CA ALA A 249 21.07 -4.95 -2.16
C ALA A 249 19.84 -5.75 -1.69
N THR A 250 18.80 -5.05 -1.21
CA THR A 250 17.55 -5.70 -0.79
C THR A 250 16.75 -6.21 -1.99
N ARG A 251 16.76 -5.49 -3.12
CA ARG A 251 16.16 -5.98 -4.39
C ARG A 251 16.84 -7.25 -4.87
N GLU A 252 18.17 -7.27 -4.94
CA GLU A 252 18.95 -8.45 -5.32
C GLU A 252 18.64 -9.66 -4.42
N LYS A 253 18.58 -9.44 -3.09
CA LYS A 253 18.22 -10.48 -2.11
C LYS A 253 16.88 -11.14 -2.43
N TRP A 254 15.90 -10.38 -2.93
CA TRP A 254 14.55 -10.85 -3.22
C TRP A 254 14.31 -11.19 -4.70
N GLY A 255 15.33 -11.05 -5.57
CA GLY A 255 15.25 -11.36 -6.99
C GLY A 255 14.36 -10.38 -7.78
N LEU A 256 14.41 -9.07 -7.43
CA LEU A 256 13.62 -8.00 -8.02
C LEU A 256 14.41 -7.13 -8.99
#